data_36b54e9dc7fd454b77c455212e6dc313
#
_entry.id   36b54e9dc7fd454b77c455212e6dc313
#
_cell.length_a   1.000
_cell.length_b   1.000
_cell.length_c   1.000
_cell.angle_alpha   90.00
_cell.angle_beta   90.00
_cell.angle_gamma   90.00
#
_symmetry.space_group_name_H-M   'P 1'
#
loop_
_entity.id
_entity.type
_entity.pdbx_description
1 polymer ?
#
loop_
_entity_poly.entity_id
_entity_poly.type
_entity_poly.pdbx_seq_one_letter_code
_entity_poly.pdbx_strand_id
1 'polypeptide(L)'
;MDSESALEALESAKKAFNRGQGKWPTMKVIDRLKCMKRFADKMQEHREVVIKLLMWEIGKNQTDSEKEFDRTVKYIYDTIDEYKKIDRSSSRFEKDSGIHAHIRRGPLGVVLCLGPYNYPLNETFCLLIPAILMGNTTIFKPAKHGVLLISPLLKAFKECFPPGVVNILFGRGRKICPPIMKTGYVDVLALIGHSSSAVALQDQHPNKNRLRLVLGLEAKNPAIILPDADLDLTIKECISGSLSYNGQ
;
A
#
# COMPACT_ATOMS: atom_id res chain seq x y z
N MET A 1 6.21 -14.06 -13.35
CA MET A 1 7.06 -14.53 -12.23
C MET A 1 6.41 -15.74 -11.60
N ASP A 2 7.20 -16.61 -11.02
CA ASP A 2 6.82 -17.87 -10.39
C ASP A 2 7.11 -17.86 -8.88
N SER A 3 7.05 -19.05 -8.27
CA SER A 3 7.32 -19.20 -6.83
C SER A 3 8.79 -18.96 -6.47
N GLU A 4 9.72 -19.26 -7.36
CA GLU A 4 11.14 -19.05 -7.14
C GLU A 4 11.47 -17.56 -7.10
N SER A 5 11.03 -16.79 -8.12
CA SER A 5 11.13 -15.32 -8.13
C SER A 5 10.49 -14.67 -6.89
N ALA A 6 9.40 -15.25 -6.38
CA ALA A 6 8.72 -14.76 -5.19
C ALA A 6 9.56 -14.96 -3.92
N LEU A 7 10.22 -16.11 -3.80
CA LEU A 7 11.12 -16.40 -2.68
C LEU A 7 12.42 -15.57 -2.76
N GLU A 8 12.95 -15.33 -3.95
CA GLU A 8 14.09 -14.42 -4.14
C GLU A 8 13.76 -12.99 -3.68
N ALA A 9 12.55 -12.49 -4.02
CA ALA A 9 12.09 -11.19 -3.55
C ALA A 9 11.96 -11.14 -2.02
N LEU A 10 11.50 -12.22 -1.40
CA LEU A 10 11.44 -12.34 0.06
C LEU A 10 12.84 -12.30 0.68
N GLU A 11 13.79 -13.07 0.15
CA GLU A 11 15.17 -13.07 0.64
C GLU A 11 15.83 -11.70 0.48
N SER A 12 15.57 -11.00 -0.63
CA SER A 12 16.01 -9.63 -0.85
C SER A 12 15.44 -8.67 0.22
N ALA A 13 14.13 -8.76 0.51
CA ALA A 13 13.48 -7.96 1.54
C ALA A 13 14.04 -8.26 2.95
N LYS A 14 14.21 -9.54 3.29
CA LYS A 14 14.79 -9.98 4.57
C LYS A 14 16.21 -9.45 4.76
N LYS A 15 17.05 -9.60 3.72
CA LYS A 15 18.45 -9.11 3.73
C LYS A 15 18.50 -7.60 3.93
N ALA A 16 17.62 -6.84 3.26
CA ALA A 16 17.58 -5.39 3.39
C ALA A 16 17.06 -4.94 4.77
N PHE A 17 16.10 -5.68 5.36
CA PHE A 17 15.62 -5.43 6.72
C PHE A 17 16.65 -5.83 7.79
N ASN A 18 17.29 -6.99 7.63
CA ASN A 18 18.31 -7.52 8.52
C ASN A 18 17.94 -7.45 10.00
N ARG A 19 16.77 -7.99 10.37
CA ARG A 19 16.25 -7.95 11.76
C ARG A 19 16.20 -6.54 12.36
N GLY A 20 15.90 -5.54 11.55
CA GLY A 20 15.85 -4.14 11.97
C GLY A 20 17.21 -3.42 11.98
N GLN A 21 18.28 -4.08 11.59
CA GLN A 21 19.65 -3.53 11.56
C GLN A 21 20.11 -3.11 10.15
N GLY A 22 19.27 -3.32 9.14
CA GLY A 22 19.57 -2.93 7.77
C GLY A 22 19.66 -1.41 7.60
N LYS A 23 20.22 -0.99 6.47
CA LYS A 23 20.38 0.44 6.16
C LYS A 23 19.06 1.22 6.20
N TRP A 24 17.97 0.62 5.72
CA TRP A 24 16.68 1.31 5.65
C TRP A 24 16.00 1.44 7.02
N PRO A 25 15.80 0.37 7.83
CA PRO A 25 15.19 0.50 9.15
C PRO A 25 15.97 1.39 10.11
N THR A 26 17.31 1.46 9.99
CA THR A 26 18.16 2.30 10.85
C THR A 26 18.39 3.71 10.32
N MET A 27 17.94 3.99 9.08
CA MET A 27 18.06 5.32 8.47
C MET A 27 17.25 6.35 9.27
N LYS A 28 17.81 7.55 9.45
CA LYS A 28 17.10 8.65 10.10
C LYS A 28 15.78 8.93 9.39
N VAL A 29 14.74 9.23 10.17
CA VAL A 29 13.39 9.54 9.63
C VAL A 29 13.46 10.61 8.54
N ILE A 30 14.17 11.69 8.80
CA ILE A 30 14.30 12.79 7.83
C ILE A 30 14.86 12.34 6.47
N ASP A 31 15.78 11.39 6.45
CA ASP A 31 16.38 10.90 5.20
C ASP A 31 15.44 9.94 4.47
N ARG A 32 14.67 9.10 5.19
CA ARG A 32 13.58 8.31 4.59
C ARG A 32 12.51 9.21 3.97
N LEU A 33 12.14 10.30 4.65
CA LEU A 33 11.20 11.30 4.13
C LEU A 33 11.71 11.96 2.85
N LYS A 34 13.00 12.29 2.77
CA LYS A 34 13.63 12.82 1.54
C LYS A 34 13.56 11.82 0.37
N CYS A 35 13.82 10.54 0.64
CA CYS A 35 13.69 9.48 -0.37
C CYS A 35 12.26 9.39 -0.89
N MET A 36 11.26 9.41 0.00
CA MET A 36 9.86 9.35 -0.38
C MET A 36 9.41 10.61 -1.15
N LYS A 37 9.85 11.79 -0.72
CA LYS A 37 9.57 13.03 -1.46
C LYS A 37 10.13 12.95 -2.88
N ARG A 38 11.40 12.55 -3.03
CA ARG A 38 12.01 12.36 -4.35
C ARG A 38 11.25 11.33 -5.20
N PHE A 39 10.71 10.27 -4.59
CA PHE A 39 9.87 9.31 -5.29
C PHE A 39 8.57 9.95 -5.78
N ALA A 40 7.89 10.75 -4.95
CA ALA A 40 6.67 11.47 -5.34
C ALA A 40 6.94 12.45 -6.49
N ASP A 41 8.06 13.20 -6.41
CA ASP A 41 8.47 14.14 -7.47
C ASP A 41 8.70 13.38 -8.80
N LYS A 42 9.42 12.24 -8.76
CA LYS A 42 9.64 11.39 -9.96
C LYS A 42 8.36 10.71 -10.47
N MET A 43 7.44 10.36 -9.59
CA MET A 43 6.14 9.81 -9.98
C MET A 43 5.35 10.83 -10.81
N GLN A 44 5.40 12.12 -10.46
CA GLN A 44 4.73 13.19 -11.20
C GLN A 44 5.26 13.33 -12.65
N GLU A 45 6.54 13.06 -12.88
CA GLU A 45 7.11 13.04 -14.24
C GLU A 45 6.41 12.03 -15.17
N HIS A 46 5.76 11.02 -14.60
CA HIS A 46 5.06 9.96 -15.33
C HIS A 46 3.52 10.10 -15.32
N ARG A 47 2.98 11.25 -14.88
CA ARG A 47 1.55 11.48 -14.70
C ARG A 47 0.72 11.05 -15.91
N GLU A 48 1.03 11.60 -17.09
CA GLU A 48 0.24 11.39 -18.29
C GLU A 48 0.21 9.91 -18.74
N VAL A 49 1.34 9.22 -18.65
CA VAL A 49 1.41 7.80 -19.05
C VAL A 49 0.68 6.91 -18.05
N VAL A 50 0.76 7.20 -16.75
CA VAL A 50 0.06 6.41 -15.72
C VAL A 50 -1.46 6.61 -15.84
N ILE A 51 -1.93 7.84 -16.09
CA ILE A 51 -3.35 8.13 -16.33
C ILE A 51 -3.87 7.33 -17.54
N LYS A 52 -3.15 7.34 -18.66
CA LYS A 52 -3.53 6.54 -19.84
C LYS A 52 -3.60 5.04 -19.55
N LEU A 53 -2.66 4.53 -18.76
CA LEU A 53 -2.65 3.12 -18.37
C LEU A 53 -3.81 2.78 -17.41
N LEU A 54 -4.18 3.67 -16.51
CA LEU A 54 -5.40 3.53 -15.70
C LEU A 54 -6.66 3.44 -16.57
N MET A 55 -6.77 4.31 -17.58
CA MET A 55 -7.89 4.27 -18.52
C MET A 55 -7.94 2.94 -19.27
N TRP A 56 -6.82 2.44 -19.77
CA TRP A 56 -6.76 1.23 -20.57
C TRP A 56 -6.97 -0.06 -19.74
N GLU A 57 -6.32 -0.16 -18.58
CA GLU A 57 -6.38 -1.40 -17.79
C GLU A 57 -7.67 -1.54 -16.97
N ILE A 58 -8.20 -0.42 -16.47
CA ILE A 58 -9.34 -0.41 -15.53
C ILE A 58 -10.62 0.03 -16.24
N GLY A 59 -10.50 0.73 -17.36
CA GLY A 59 -11.64 1.28 -18.08
C GLY A 59 -12.21 2.55 -17.43
N LYS A 60 -11.47 3.22 -16.56
CA LYS A 60 -11.86 4.51 -15.99
C LYS A 60 -11.87 5.58 -17.06
N ASN A 61 -12.78 6.56 -16.92
CA ASN A 61 -12.72 7.77 -17.73
C ASN A 61 -11.48 8.62 -17.36
N GLN A 62 -11.16 9.60 -18.18
CA GLN A 62 -9.99 10.46 -17.99
C GLN A 62 -10.04 11.18 -16.63
N THR A 63 -11.16 11.82 -16.33
CA THR A 63 -11.34 12.60 -15.08
C THR A 63 -11.09 11.77 -13.82
N ASP A 64 -11.62 10.54 -13.80
CA ASP A 64 -11.45 9.65 -12.63
C ASP A 64 -10.03 9.09 -12.54
N SER A 65 -9.37 8.86 -13.67
CA SER A 65 -7.97 8.44 -13.73
C SER A 65 -7.03 9.55 -13.26
N GLU A 66 -7.28 10.80 -13.66
CA GLU A 66 -6.56 11.98 -13.18
C GLU A 66 -6.74 12.16 -11.66
N LYS A 67 -7.99 12.08 -11.19
CA LYS A 67 -8.28 12.18 -9.74
C LYS A 67 -7.57 11.09 -8.94
N GLU A 68 -7.52 9.86 -9.44
CA GLU A 68 -6.81 8.78 -8.73
C GLU A 68 -5.31 9.05 -8.64
N PHE A 69 -4.69 9.48 -9.75
CA PHE A 69 -3.27 9.81 -9.75
C PHE A 69 -2.96 10.96 -8.80
N ASP A 70 -3.65 12.08 -8.95
CA ASP A 70 -3.40 13.31 -8.18
C ASP A 70 -3.68 13.10 -6.68
N ARG A 71 -4.74 12.34 -6.34
CA ARG A 71 -5.04 11.92 -4.97
C ARG A 71 -3.90 11.07 -4.39
N THR A 72 -3.33 10.16 -5.19
CA THR A 72 -2.23 9.30 -4.73
C THR A 72 -0.98 10.13 -4.42
N VAL A 73 -0.62 11.06 -5.30
CA VAL A 73 0.52 11.96 -5.05
C VAL A 73 0.27 12.81 -3.81
N LYS A 74 -0.93 13.40 -3.69
CA LYS A 74 -1.31 14.14 -2.49
C LYS A 74 -1.20 13.29 -1.23
N TYR A 75 -1.68 12.05 -1.26
CA TYR A 75 -1.60 11.12 -0.14
C TYR A 75 -0.14 10.87 0.30
N ILE A 76 0.80 10.77 -0.64
CA ILE A 76 2.22 10.62 -0.31
C ILE A 76 2.72 11.83 0.48
N TYR A 77 2.41 13.05 0.04
CA TYR A 77 2.83 14.26 0.75
C TYR A 77 2.15 14.42 2.11
N ASP A 78 0.85 14.16 2.19
CA ASP A 78 0.09 14.18 3.45
C ASP A 78 0.67 13.16 4.46
N THR A 79 1.05 11.97 3.99
CA THR A 79 1.68 10.93 4.82
C THR A 79 3.08 11.36 5.30
N ILE A 80 3.87 12.02 4.44
CA ILE A 80 5.17 12.60 4.81
C ILE A 80 4.98 13.62 5.93
N ASP A 81 4.02 14.51 5.80
CA ASP A 81 3.81 15.60 6.77
C ASP A 81 3.24 15.06 8.10
N GLU A 82 2.35 14.08 8.04
CA GLU A 82 1.84 13.43 9.24
C GLU A 82 2.95 12.65 9.98
N TYR A 83 3.80 11.93 9.23
CA TYR A 83 4.91 11.22 9.86
C TYR A 83 5.93 12.19 10.53
N LYS A 84 6.16 13.37 9.98
CA LYS A 84 6.97 14.43 10.65
C LYS A 84 6.38 14.82 11.99
N LYS A 85 5.05 14.97 12.09
CA LYS A 85 4.37 15.29 13.35
C LYS A 85 4.53 14.18 14.38
N ILE A 86 4.30 12.93 13.93
CA ILE A 86 4.46 11.73 14.76
C ILE A 86 5.90 11.59 15.28
N ASP A 87 6.92 11.81 14.43
CA ASP A 87 8.32 11.72 14.82
C ASP A 87 8.70 12.81 15.85
N ARG A 88 8.21 14.03 15.65
CA ARG A 88 8.40 15.14 16.61
C ARG A 88 7.77 14.84 17.98
N SER A 89 6.54 14.31 18.00
CA SER A 89 5.89 13.92 19.25
C SER A 89 6.64 12.80 19.96
N SER A 90 7.12 11.82 19.19
CA SER A 90 7.88 10.68 19.69
C SER A 90 9.28 11.02 20.22
N SER A 91 9.77 12.26 20.02
CA SER A 91 11.05 12.71 20.55
C SER A 91 10.95 13.33 21.95
N ARG A 92 9.74 13.46 22.50
CA ARG A 92 9.48 14.06 23.80
C ARG A 92 9.22 12.98 24.84
N PHE A 93 9.62 13.26 26.10
CA PHE A 93 9.16 12.49 27.22
C PHE A 93 7.76 12.92 27.61
N GLU A 94 6.89 11.97 27.82
CA GLU A 94 5.56 12.18 28.41
C GLU A 94 5.63 11.82 29.90
N LYS A 95 4.95 12.61 30.72
CA LYS A 95 4.84 12.35 32.16
C LYS A 95 3.37 12.12 32.50
N ASP A 96 3.07 10.92 32.96
CA ASP A 96 1.75 10.58 33.48
C ASP A 96 1.88 9.85 34.82
N SER A 97 1.10 10.29 35.81
CA SER A 97 1.02 9.69 37.13
C SER A 97 2.40 9.41 37.77
N GLY A 98 3.36 10.30 37.58
CA GLY A 98 4.73 10.18 38.11
C GLY A 98 5.68 9.31 37.25
N ILE A 99 5.19 8.70 36.20
CA ILE A 99 5.99 7.90 35.28
C ILE A 99 6.48 8.78 34.12
N HIS A 100 7.74 8.69 33.78
CA HIS A 100 8.32 9.29 32.58
C HIS A 100 8.40 8.24 31.48
N ALA A 101 7.66 8.44 30.40
CA ALA A 101 7.62 7.54 29.26
C ALA A 101 8.25 8.19 28.01
N HIS A 102 8.94 7.38 27.21
CA HIS A 102 9.44 7.79 25.90
C HIS A 102 8.93 6.78 24.86
N ILE A 103 7.93 7.17 24.08
CA ILE A 103 7.28 6.30 23.10
C ILE A 103 7.96 6.48 21.75
N ARG A 104 8.60 5.42 21.27
CA ARG A 104 9.21 5.34 19.94
C ARG A 104 8.47 4.38 19.04
N ARG A 105 8.31 4.75 17.77
CA ARG A 105 7.75 3.87 16.74
C ARG A 105 8.88 3.31 15.90
N GLY A 106 8.83 2.01 15.63
CA GLY A 106 9.83 1.30 14.83
C GLY A 106 9.21 0.44 13.74
N PRO A 107 10.00 0.00 12.76
CA PRO A 107 9.54 -0.91 11.72
C PRO A 107 9.22 -2.28 12.29
N LEU A 108 8.24 -2.96 11.69
CA LEU A 108 7.80 -4.29 12.09
C LEU A 108 8.59 -5.41 11.41
N GLY A 109 8.98 -5.18 10.14
CA GLY A 109 9.72 -6.20 9.38
C GLY A 109 9.44 -6.18 7.89
N VAL A 110 9.18 -7.36 7.34
CA VAL A 110 8.81 -7.55 5.94
C VAL A 110 7.30 -7.44 5.78
N VAL A 111 6.85 -6.55 4.91
CA VAL A 111 5.43 -6.31 4.62
C VAL A 111 5.07 -6.85 3.25
N LEU A 112 4.09 -7.74 3.17
CA LEU A 112 3.49 -8.16 1.91
C LEU A 112 2.30 -7.24 1.60
N CYS A 113 2.45 -6.39 0.56
CA CYS A 113 1.44 -5.44 0.11
C CYS A 113 0.68 -5.94 -1.11
N LEU A 114 -0.64 -6.10 -0.98
CA LEU A 114 -1.53 -6.56 -2.03
C LEU A 114 -2.67 -5.55 -2.21
N GLY A 115 -2.68 -4.84 -3.34
CA GLY A 115 -3.70 -3.85 -3.65
C GLY A 115 -4.86 -4.41 -4.49
N PRO A 116 -6.00 -3.69 -4.53
CA PRO A 116 -7.17 -4.05 -5.30
C PRO A 116 -7.01 -3.65 -6.77
N TYR A 117 -7.92 -4.17 -7.62
CA TYR A 117 -7.88 -3.87 -9.05
C TYR A 117 -8.66 -2.59 -9.44
N ASN A 118 -9.64 -2.18 -8.62
CA ASN A 118 -10.52 -1.04 -8.94
C ASN A 118 -9.88 0.33 -8.67
N TYR A 119 -9.00 0.40 -7.68
CA TYR A 119 -8.13 1.56 -7.40
C TYR A 119 -6.68 1.09 -7.28
N PRO A 120 -6.09 0.59 -8.40
CA PRO A 120 -4.82 -0.14 -8.36
C PRO A 120 -3.63 0.74 -7.96
N LEU A 121 -3.71 2.04 -8.17
CA LEU A 121 -2.68 2.99 -7.77
C LEU A 121 -2.93 3.48 -6.33
N ASN A 122 -4.07 4.17 -6.11
CA ASN A 122 -4.31 4.87 -4.84
C ASN A 122 -4.39 3.92 -3.65
N GLU A 123 -5.24 2.89 -3.73
CA GLU A 123 -5.45 1.97 -2.61
C GLU A 123 -4.20 1.13 -2.30
N THR A 124 -3.46 0.74 -3.35
CA THR A 124 -2.20 0.02 -3.15
C THR A 124 -1.17 0.90 -2.47
N PHE A 125 -1.06 2.18 -2.87
CA PHE A 125 -0.11 3.10 -2.27
C PHE A 125 -0.50 3.52 -0.86
N CYS A 126 -1.79 3.48 -0.50
CA CYS A 126 -2.24 3.65 0.88
C CYS A 126 -1.67 2.58 1.84
N LEU A 127 -1.38 1.38 1.35
CA LEU A 127 -0.69 0.34 2.11
C LEU A 127 0.83 0.46 2.03
N LEU A 128 1.35 0.69 0.82
CA LEU A 128 2.78 0.64 0.51
C LEU A 128 3.56 1.81 1.11
N ILE A 129 3.05 3.04 0.96
CA ILE A 129 3.76 4.26 1.37
C ILE A 129 4.01 4.33 2.88
N PRO A 130 3.01 4.12 3.76
CA PRO A 130 3.26 4.09 5.20
C PRO A 130 4.20 2.96 5.61
N ALA A 131 4.09 1.77 4.98
CA ALA A 131 4.97 0.66 5.27
C ALA A 131 6.45 1.01 5.02
N ILE A 132 6.75 1.61 3.86
CA ILE A 132 8.10 2.04 3.51
C ILE A 132 8.58 3.14 4.44
N LEU A 133 7.79 4.19 4.66
CA LEU A 133 8.16 5.33 5.50
C LEU A 133 8.50 4.93 6.92
N MET A 134 7.78 3.96 7.50
CA MET A 134 8.05 3.44 8.84
C MET A 134 9.35 2.63 8.93
N GLY A 135 10.04 2.39 7.81
CA GLY A 135 11.32 1.68 7.78
C GLY A 135 11.22 0.17 7.54
N ASN A 136 10.03 -0.31 7.16
CA ASN A 136 9.84 -1.70 6.75
C ASN A 136 10.44 -1.93 5.35
N THR A 137 10.70 -3.19 5.02
CA THR A 137 10.92 -3.62 3.65
C THR A 137 9.65 -4.27 3.11
N THR A 138 9.42 -4.13 1.81
CA THR A 138 8.14 -4.50 1.22
C THR A 138 8.30 -5.47 0.06
N ILE A 139 7.36 -6.40 -0.04
CA ILE A 139 7.08 -7.17 -1.23
C ILE A 139 5.74 -6.66 -1.74
N PHE A 140 5.77 -5.99 -2.87
CA PHE A 140 4.61 -5.38 -3.46
C PHE A 140 4.16 -6.18 -4.68
N LYS A 141 2.91 -6.59 -4.67
CA LYS A 141 2.29 -7.27 -5.80
C LYS A 141 1.06 -6.50 -6.27
N PRO A 142 1.13 -5.84 -7.44
CA PRO A 142 -0.04 -5.20 -8.05
C PRO A 142 -1.17 -6.20 -8.31
N ALA A 143 -2.40 -5.71 -8.37
CA ALA A 143 -3.55 -6.51 -8.79
C ALA A 143 -3.37 -7.05 -10.23
N LYS A 144 -4.22 -7.98 -10.66
CA LYS A 144 -4.18 -8.54 -12.02
C LYS A 144 -4.42 -7.45 -13.09
N HIS A 145 -5.39 -6.58 -12.84
CA HIS A 145 -5.64 -5.36 -13.62
C HIS A 145 -5.02 -4.19 -12.86
N GLY A 146 -4.32 -3.30 -13.55
CA GLY A 146 -3.48 -2.26 -12.94
C GLY A 146 -2.00 -2.67 -12.79
N VAL A 147 -1.55 -3.67 -13.53
CA VAL A 147 -0.15 -4.12 -13.56
C VAL A 147 0.72 -3.16 -14.37
N LEU A 148 0.24 -2.73 -15.54
CA LEU A 148 1.03 -1.94 -16.48
C LEU A 148 1.33 -0.54 -15.95
N LEU A 149 0.42 0.05 -15.18
CA LEU A 149 0.61 1.39 -14.61
C LEU A 149 1.81 1.49 -13.64
N ILE A 150 2.28 0.36 -13.12
CA ILE A 150 3.47 0.31 -12.26
C ILE A 150 4.76 0.35 -13.08
N SER A 151 4.72 -0.07 -14.35
CA SER A 151 5.90 -0.14 -15.22
C SER A 151 6.65 1.20 -15.36
N PRO A 152 6.00 2.35 -15.61
CA PRO A 152 6.67 3.65 -15.67
C PRO A 152 7.35 4.04 -14.36
N LEU A 153 6.86 3.53 -13.23
CA LEU A 153 7.35 3.87 -11.89
C LEU A 153 8.54 3.02 -11.42
N LEU A 154 8.87 1.93 -12.12
CA LEU A 154 9.95 1.01 -11.72
C LEU A 154 11.29 1.71 -11.55
N LYS A 155 11.61 2.63 -12.47
CA LYS A 155 12.85 3.42 -12.40
C LYS A 155 12.86 4.33 -11.17
N ALA A 156 11.74 4.99 -10.87
CA ALA A 156 11.60 5.83 -9.69
C ALA A 156 11.80 5.03 -8.39
N PHE A 157 11.21 3.84 -8.28
CA PHE A 157 11.45 2.95 -7.14
C PHE A 157 12.92 2.60 -6.98
N LYS A 158 13.58 2.16 -8.08
CA LYS A 158 15.00 1.79 -8.08
C LYS A 158 15.93 2.92 -7.66
N GLU A 159 15.66 4.14 -8.11
CA GLU A 159 16.53 5.30 -7.86
C GLU A 159 16.29 5.96 -6.50
N CYS A 160 15.11 5.80 -5.92
CA CYS A 160 14.74 6.47 -4.68
C CYS A 160 14.93 5.63 -3.42
N PHE A 161 14.92 4.32 -3.54
CA PHE A 161 15.05 3.42 -2.38
C PHE A 161 16.26 2.50 -2.50
N PRO A 162 16.90 2.15 -1.39
CA PRO A 162 17.99 1.17 -1.40
C PRO A 162 17.52 -0.20 -1.93
N PRO A 163 18.43 -1.00 -2.52
CA PRO A 163 18.10 -2.35 -2.97
C PRO A 163 17.44 -3.19 -1.87
N GLY A 164 16.39 -3.93 -2.23
CA GLY A 164 15.65 -4.81 -1.33
C GLY A 164 14.61 -4.12 -0.44
N VAL A 165 14.54 -2.79 -0.41
CA VAL A 165 13.50 -2.06 0.35
C VAL A 165 12.13 -2.22 -0.30
N VAL A 166 12.07 -2.15 -1.62
CA VAL A 166 10.84 -2.36 -2.40
C VAL A 166 11.10 -3.45 -3.43
N ASN A 167 10.41 -4.57 -3.31
CA ASN A 167 10.50 -5.69 -4.23
C ASN A 167 9.14 -5.86 -4.91
N ILE A 168 9.11 -5.75 -6.23
CA ILE A 168 7.85 -5.76 -7.00
C ILE A 168 7.70 -7.10 -7.70
N LEU A 169 6.57 -7.78 -7.47
CA LEU A 169 6.25 -9.08 -8.04
C LEU A 169 5.09 -9.00 -9.01
N PHE A 170 5.29 -9.51 -10.21
CA PHE A 170 4.25 -9.67 -11.22
C PHE A 170 3.87 -11.14 -11.36
N GLY A 171 2.58 -11.44 -11.35
CA GLY A 171 2.11 -12.81 -11.53
C GLY A 171 0.78 -13.10 -10.82
N ARG A 172 0.37 -14.36 -10.90
CA ARG A 172 -0.89 -14.81 -10.27
C ARG A 172 -0.71 -14.92 -8.76
N GLY A 173 -1.44 -14.11 -7.98
CA GLY A 173 -1.37 -14.09 -6.52
C GLY A 173 -1.51 -15.47 -5.88
N ARG A 174 -2.44 -16.30 -6.39
CA ARG A 174 -2.65 -17.69 -5.91
C ARG A 174 -1.43 -18.61 -6.09
N LYS A 175 -0.48 -18.24 -6.96
CA LYS A 175 0.75 -19.02 -7.17
C LYS A 175 1.93 -18.48 -6.38
N ILE A 176 2.07 -17.15 -6.31
CA ILE A 176 3.28 -16.50 -5.76
C ILE A 176 3.16 -16.11 -4.29
N CYS A 177 1.96 -15.78 -3.78
CA CYS A 177 1.82 -15.36 -2.37
C CYS A 177 1.89 -16.52 -1.37
N PRO A 178 1.28 -17.71 -1.62
CA PRO A 178 1.35 -18.82 -0.68
C PRO A 178 2.76 -19.29 -0.31
N PRO A 179 3.70 -19.46 -1.24
CA PRO A 179 5.08 -19.82 -0.89
C PRO A 179 5.73 -18.81 0.05
N ILE A 180 5.50 -17.50 -0.16
CA ILE A 180 6.02 -16.44 0.69
C ILE A 180 5.44 -16.57 2.11
N MET A 181 4.12 -16.69 2.24
CA MET A 181 3.45 -16.81 3.53
C MET A 181 3.89 -18.03 4.32
N LYS A 182 4.03 -19.18 3.67
CA LYS A 182 4.47 -20.44 4.30
C LYS A 182 5.84 -20.37 4.95
N THR A 183 6.70 -19.46 4.54
CA THR A 183 8.01 -19.27 5.16
C THR A 183 7.96 -18.73 6.59
N GLY A 184 6.87 -18.05 6.97
CA GLY A 184 6.74 -17.38 8.26
C GLY A 184 7.59 -16.10 8.41
N TYR A 185 8.18 -15.59 7.33
CA TYR A 185 9.01 -14.38 7.35
C TYR A 185 8.27 -13.10 6.97
N VAL A 186 6.97 -13.18 6.69
CA VAL A 186 6.11 -12.01 6.52
C VAL A 186 5.66 -11.55 7.90
N ASP A 187 6.02 -10.34 8.29
CA ASP A 187 5.65 -9.77 9.58
C ASP A 187 4.30 -9.04 9.51
N VAL A 188 3.97 -8.50 8.33
CA VAL A 188 2.70 -7.79 8.08
C VAL A 188 2.11 -8.23 6.74
N LEU A 189 0.86 -8.65 6.76
CA LEU A 189 0.03 -8.80 5.57
C LEU A 189 -0.85 -7.56 5.43
N ALA A 190 -0.55 -6.73 4.44
CA ALA A 190 -1.33 -5.56 4.07
C ALA A 190 -2.09 -5.87 2.77
N LEU A 191 -3.42 -6.01 2.86
CA LEU A 191 -4.25 -6.45 1.75
C LEU A 191 -5.54 -5.63 1.69
N ILE A 192 -5.83 -5.12 0.50
CA ILE A 192 -7.17 -4.63 0.15
C ILE A 192 -7.74 -5.55 -0.92
N GLY A 193 -8.86 -6.21 -0.59
CA GLY A 193 -9.48 -7.20 -1.46
C GLY A 193 -10.46 -8.11 -0.75
N HIS A 194 -10.64 -9.30 -1.26
CA HIS A 194 -11.63 -10.27 -0.77
C HIS A 194 -11.21 -10.90 0.57
N SER A 195 -12.16 -11.05 1.50
CA SER A 195 -11.99 -11.72 2.80
C SER A 195 -11.46 -13.14 2.64
N SER A 196 -11.98 -13.89 1.65
CA SER A 196 -11.50 -15.25 1.36
C SER A 196 -10.00 -15.30 1.01
N SER A 197 -9.49 -14.29 0.33
CA SER A 197 -8.06 -14.19 0.03
C SER A 197 -7.23 -13.87 1.28
N ALA A 198 -7.74 -13.00 2.15
CA ALA A 198 -7.10 -12.66 3.41
C ALA A 198 -6.98 -13.90 4.32
N VAL A 199 -8.09 -14.62 4.51
CA VAL A 199 -8.14 -15.85 5.30
C VAL A 199 -7.19 -16.91 4.72
N ALA A 200 -7.25 -17.16 3.39
CA ALA A 200 -6.40 -18.16 2.75
C ALA A 200 -4.90 -17.86 2.89
N LEU A 201 -4.49 -16.58 2.90
CA LEU A 201 -3.09 -16.19 3.10
C LEU A 201 -2.70 -16.27 4.58
N GLN A 202 -3.57 -15.82 5.49
CA GLN A 202 -3.35 -15.90 6.93
C GLN A 202 -3.20 -17.36 7.38
N ASP A 203 -4.02 -18.28 6.85
CA ASP A 203 -3.98 -19.70 7.19
C ASP A 203 -2.68 -20.39 6.79
N GLN A 204 -2.00 -19.87 5.80
CA GLN A 204 -0.71 -20.41 5.35
C GLN A 204 0.49 -19.95 6.20
N HIS A 205 0.30 -18.91 7.02
CA HIS A 205 1.40 -18.42 7.84
C HIS A 205 1.57 -19.30 9.10
N PRO A 206 2.76 -19.90 9.33
CA PRO A 206 2.96 -20.85 10.42
C PRO A 206 2.86 -20.19 11.81
N ASN A 207 3.18 -18.89 11.92
CA ASN A 207 3.18 -18.14 13.17
C ASN A 207 2.09 -17.06 13.18
N LYS A 208 0.82 -17.46 13.18
CA LYS A 208 -0.34 -16.54 13.07
C LYS A 208 -0.37 -15.47 14.18
N ASN A 209 0.10 -15.79 15.38
CA ASN A 209 0.18 -14.87 16.51
C ASN A 209 1.22 -13.75 16.34
N ARG A 210 2.17 -13.91 15.43
CA ARG A 210 3.19 -12.90 15.09
C ARG A 210 2.83 -12.07 13.86
N LEU A 211 1.99 -12.59 12.98
CA LEU A 211 1.53 -11.89 11.79
C LEU A 211 0.63 -10.72 12.16
N ARG A 212 0.98 -9.53 11.72
CA ARG A 212 0.10 -8.35 11.79
C ARG A 212 -0.73 -8.26 10.52
N LEU A 213 -1.99 -7.86 10.67
CA LEU A 213 -2.94 -7.76 9.58
C LEU A 213 -3.37 -6.31 9.41
N VAL A 214 -3.25 -5.79 8.19
CA VAL A 214 -3.81 -4.50 7.75
C VAL A 214 -4.72 -4.83 6.58
N LEU A 215 -6.01 -4.95 6.86
CA LEU A 215 -6.99 -5.48 5.91
C LEU A 215 -8.05 -4.44 5.59
N GLY A 216 -8.21 -4.13 4.31
CA GLY A 216 -9.36 -3.46 3.73
C GLY A 216 -10.16 -4.48 2.94
N LEU A 217 -11.24 -4.98 3.53
CA LEU A 217 -12.03 -6.04 2.92
C LEU A 217 -13.27 -5.47 2.23
N GLU A 218 -14.04 -6.35 1.58
CA GLU A 218 -15.26 -5.98 0.90
C GLU A 218 -16.28 -5.32 1.84
N ALA A 219 -16.93 -4.29 1.34
CA ALA A 219 -18.00 -3.59 2.04
C ALA A 219 -19.37 -3.89 1.42
N LYS A 220 -20.42 -3.61 2.19
CA LYS A 220 -21.81 -3.51 1.72
C LYS A 220 -22.26 -2.09 1.97
N ASN A 221 -22.58 -1.37 0.91
CA ASN A 221 -22.98 0.04 0.98
C ASN A 221 -24.45 0.17 0.58
N PRO A 222 -25.42 -0.07 1.50
CA PRO A 222 -26.84 0.03 1.18
C PRO A 222 -27.27 1.49 1.01
N ALA A 223 -28.12 1.75 0.03
CA ALA A 223 -28.89 2.99 -0.06
C ALA A 223 -30.28 2.77 0.56
N ILE A 224 -30.64 3.56 1.57
CA ILE A 224 -31.96 3.53 2.21
C ILE A 224 -32.70 4.78 1.80
N ILE A 225 -33.76 4.59 1.04
CA ILE A 225 -34.61 5.69 0.53
C ILE A 225 -35.82 5.81 1.43
N LEU A 226 -36.00 6.97 2.06
CA LEU A 226 -37.16 7.26 2.91
C LEU A 226 -38.38 7.68 2.05
N PRO A 227 -39.61 7.53 2.58
CA PRO A 227 -40.81 7.84 1.83
C PRO A 227 -40.96 9.31 1.41
N ASP A 228 -40.31 10.22 2.13
CA ASP A 228 -40.32 11.68 1.91
C ASP A 228 -39.06 12.17 1.15
N ALA A 229 -38.25 11.27 0.61
CA ALA A 229 -37.07 11.63 -0.16
C ALA A 229 -37.41 12.32 -1.49
N ASP A 230 -36.56 13.26 -1.91
CA ASP A 230 -36.61 13.84 -3.26
C ASP A 230 -36.22 12.76 -4.28
N LEU A 231 -37.18 12.34 -5.11
CA LEU A 231 -36.97 11.23 -6.06
C LEU A 231 -35.96 11.58 -7.15
N ASP A 232 -35.93 12.79 -7.66
CA ASP A 232 -35.03 13.18 -8.76
C ASP A 232 -33.56 13.17 -8.27
N LEU A 233 -33.34 13.73 -7.08
CA LEU A 233 -32.03 13.67 -6.43
C LEU A 233 -31.65 12.23 -6.09
N THR A 234 -32.56 11.46 -5.54
CA THR A 234 -32.34 10.06 -5.15
C THR A 234 -31.94 9.19 -6.35
N ILE A 235 -32.67 9.31 -7.46
CA ILE A 235 -32.38 8.58 -8.69
C ILE A 235 -30.99 8.97 -9.19
N LYS A 236 -30.68 10.25 -9.25
CA LYS A 236 -29.36 10.75 -9.69
C LYS A 236 -28.22 10.18 -8.84
N GLU A 237 -28.36 10.22 -7.53
CA GLU A 237 -27.33 9.74 -6.60
C GLU A 237 -27.20 8.22 -6.64
N CYS A 238 -28.30 7.47 -6.72
CA CYS A 238 -28.28 6.01 -6.83
C CYS A 238 -27.63 5.54 -8.15
N ILE A 239 -27.95 6.19 -9.27
CA ILE A 239 -27.34 5.89 -10.57
C ILE A 239 -25.84 6.22 -10.53
N SER A 240 -25.50 7.42 -10.06
CA SER A 240 -24.11 7.85 -9.95
C SER A 240 -23.30 6.90 -9.04
N GLY A 241 -23.82 6.57 -7.86
CA GLY A 241 -23.16 5.70 -6.90
C GLY A 241 -22.98 4.28 -7.39
N SER A 242 -23.97 3.75 -8.13
CA SER A 242 -23.94 2.36 -8.63
C SER A 242 -23.07 2.17 -9.88
N LEU A 243 -23.01 3.18 -10.74
CA LEU A 243 -22.36 3.08 -12.06
C LEU A 243 -21.02 3.80 -12.16
N SER A 244 -20.65 4.59 -11.14
CA SER A 244 -19.34 5.23 -11.10
C SER A 244 -18.22 4.20 -11.24
N TYR A 245 -17.11 4.61 -11.88
CA TYR A 245 -15.93 3.76 -12.08
C TYR A 245 -16.24 2.41 -12.74
N ASN A 246 -17.16 2.38 -13.72
CA ASN A 246 -17.66 1.18 -14.39
C ASN A 246 -18.36 0.18 -13.44
N GLY A 247 -19.03 0.67 -12.40
CA GLY A 247 -19.73 -0.15 -11.42
C GLY A 247 -18.81 -0.95 -10.49
N GLN A 248 -17.59 -0.50 -10.31
CA GLN A 248 -16.58 -1.20 -9.51
C GLN A 248 -16.58 -0.80 -8.03
#